data_b52098f5f333ac84f61cb56c7238cddd
#
_entry.id   b52098f5f333ac84f61cb56c7238cddd
#
_cell.length_a   1.000
_cell.length_b   1.000
_cell.length_c   1.000
_cell.angle_alpha   90.00
_cell.angle_beta   90.00
_cell.angle_gamma   90.00
#
_symmetry.space_group_name_H-M   'P 1'
#
loop_
_entity.id
_entity.type
_entity.pdbx_description
1 polymer ?
#
loop_
_entity_poly.entity_id
_entity_poly.type
_entity_poly.pdbx_seq_one_letter_code
_entity_poly.pdbx_strand_id
1 'polypeptide(L)'
;DLGILICGTGVGISLAANKVEGIRAVVCSEPYTAKLSRQHNNTNILAFGARVIGIETAKMIVDEWLNAEFMGGKHERRVNMLMDIEKRKIHGDK
;
A
#
# COMPACT_ATOMS: atom_id res chain seq x y z
N ASP A 1 3.29 -3.72 -11.56
CA ASP A 1 1.89 -3.33 -11.73
C ASP A 1 1.32 -2.74 -10.46
N LEU A 2 0.35 -1.86 -10.59
CA LEU A 2 -0.31 -1.18 -9.48
C LEU A 2 -1.80 -1.50 -9.48
N GLY A 3 -2.38 -1.56 -8.28
CA GLY A 3 -3.81 -1.83 -8.14
C GLY A 3 -4.47 -0.91 -7.12
N ILE A 4 -5.77 -0.73 -7.28
CA ILE A 4 -6.58 0.09 -6.37
C ILE A 4 -7.76 -0.76 -5.91
N LEU A 5 -7.98 -0.81 -4.59
CA LEU A 5 -9.06 -1.57 -3.98
C LEU A 5 -9.93 -0.65 -3.14
N ILE A 6 -11.23 -0.81 -3.26
CA ILE A 6 -12.20 0.04 -2.56
C ILE A 6 -13.21 -0.85 -1.84
N CYS A 7 -13.45 -0.56 -0.56
CA CYS A 7 -14.55 -1.17 0.19
C CYS A 7 -15.11 -0.14 1.17
N GLY A 8 -15.85 -0.55 2.18
CA GLY A 8 -16.47 0.39 3.11
C GLY A 8 -15.47 1.27 3.84
N THR A 9 -14.43 0.69 4.41
CA THR A 9 -13.37 1.42 5.12
C THR A 9 -12.00 1.31 4.45
N GLY A 10 -11.81 0.34 3.57
CA GLY A 10 -10.53 0.02 2.98
C GLY A 10 -9.68 -0.92 3.83
N VAL A 11 -10.05 -1.11 5.09
CA VAL A 11 -9.22 -1.87 6.04
C VAL A 11 -9.22 -3.36 5.73
N GLY A 12 -10.40 -3.97 5.67
CA GLY A 12 -10.49 -5.43 5.44
C GLY A 12 -9.85 -5.86 4.13
N ILE A 13 -10.11 -5.10 3.06
CA ILE A 13 -9.58 -5.44 1.75
C ILE A 13 -8.06 -5.26 1.69
N SER A 14 -7.50 -4.30 2.43
CA SER A 14 -6.05 -4.13 2.50
C SER A 14 -5.38 -5.26 3.28
N LEU A 15 -6.03 -5.72 4.35
CA LEU A 15 -5.53 -6.86 5.11
C LEU A 15 -5.51 -8.13 4.26
N ALA A 16 -6.59 -8.36 3.51
CA ALA A 16 -6.67 -9.51 2.59
C ALA A 16 -5.60 -9.42 1.51
N ALA A 17 -5.42 -8.25 0.91
CA ALA A 17 -4.43 -8.05 -0.14
C ALA A 17 -3.01 -8.35 0.36
N ASN A 18 -2.69 -7.94 1.60
CA ASN A 18 -1.37 -8.17 2.16
C ASN A 18 -1.07 -9.63 2.50
N LYS A 19 -2.05 -10.51 2.40
CA LYS A 19 -1.81 -11.96 2.54
C LYS A 19 -1.31 -12.59 1.24
N VAL A 20 -1.37 -11.88 0.14
CA VAL A 20 -0.94 -12.37 -1.16
C VAL A 20 0.55 -12.04 -1.34
N GLU A 21 1.31 -13.02 -1.79
CA GLU A 21 2.75 -12.85 -2.00
C GLU A 21 3.05 -11.71 -2.95
N GLY A 22 4.01 -10.88 -2.56
CA GLY A 22 4.45 -9.75 -3.39
C GLY A 22 3.62 -8.49 -3.24
N ILE A 23 2.54 -8.52 -2.45
CA ILE A 23 1.65 -7.36 -2.28
C ILE A 23 2.07 -6.54 -1.07
N ARG A 24 2.18 -5.24 -1.29
CA ARG A 24 2.35 -4.25 -0.24
C ARG A 24 1.21 -3.25 -0.37
N ALA A 25 0.10 -3.56 0.29
CA ALA A 25 -1.11 -2.75 0.25
C ALA A 25 -1.13 -1.77 1.41
N VAL A 26 -1.58 -0.56 1.14
CA VAL A 26 -1.75 0.47 2.15
C VAL A 26 -3.18 1.00 2.08
N VAL A 27 -3.80 1.19 3.25
CA VAL A 27 -5.09 1.86 3.34
C VAL A 27 -4.84 3.32 3.71
N CYS A 28 -5.39 4.24 2.92
CA CYS A 28 -5.18 5.67 3.13
C CYS A 28 -6.50 6.42 3.15
N SER A 29 -6.57 7.45 3.99
CA SER A 29 -7.72 8.35 4.05
C SER A 29 -7.35 9.80 3.71
N GLU A 30 -6.09 10.02 3.33
CA GLU A 30 -5.61 11.36 2.93
C GLU A 30 -4.41 11.21 1.99
N PRO A 31 -4.14 12.25 1.16
CA PRO A 31 -3.14 12.15 0.09
C PRO A 31 -1.68 12.05 0.54
N TYR A 32 -1.34 12.67 1.66
CA TYR A 32 0.05 12.70 2.11
C TYR A 32 0.59 11.31 2.42
N THR A 33 -0.17 10.52 3.18
CA THR A 33 0.22 9.14 3.49
C THR A 33 0.30 8.28 2.23
N ALA A 34 -0.62 8.49 1.30
CA ALA A 34 -0.61 7.77 0.02
C ALA A 34 0.68 8.03 -0.75
N LYS A 35 1.06 9.30 -0.86
CA LYS A 35 2.30 9.69 -1.52
C LYS A 35 3.52 9.06 -0.86
N LEU A 36 3.63 9.20 0.46
CA LEU A 36 4.78 8.67 1.19
C LEU A 36 4.84 7.15 1.15
N SER A 37 3.69 6.48 1.10
CA SER A 37 3.67 5.02 1.01
C SER A 37 4.34 4.53 -0.28
N ARG A 38 4.19 5.26 -1.38
CA ARG A 38 4.90 4.96 -2.60
C ARG A 38 6.39 5.30 -2.49
N GLN A 39 6.68 6.49 -2.02
CA GLN A 39 8.06 6.98 -1.94
C GLN A 39 8.92 6.17 -0.99
N HIS A 40 8.38 5.76 0.13
CA HIS A 40 9.13 5.11 1.20
C HIS A 40 8.92 3.60 1.28
N ASN A 41 7.73 3.13 0.98
CA ASN A 41 7.37 1.72 1.22
C ASN A 41 7.13 0.93 -0.06
N ASN A 42 7.24 1.59 -1.20
CA ASN A 42 7.04 0.97 -2.51
C ASN A 42 5.74 0.15 -2.56
N THR A 43 4.66 0.76 -2.07
CA THR A 43 3.35 0.10 -2.09
C THR A 43 2.90 -0.12 -3.53
N ASN A 44 2.29 -1.27 -3.78
CA ASN A 44 1.78 -1.59 -5.11
C ASN A 44 0.25 -1.74 -5.14
N ILE A 45 -0.38 -1.67 -3.97
CA ILE A 45 -1.85 -1.65 -3.85
C ILE A 45 -2.23 -0.47 -2.95
N LEU A 46 -3.16 0.34 -3.43
CA LEU A 46 -3.79 1.40 -2.65
C LEU A 46 -5.20 0.96 -2.31
N ALA A 47 -5.59 1.10 -1.05
CA ALA A 47 -6.95 0.81 -0.62
C ALA A 47 -7.54 2.03 0.08
N PHE A 48 -8.84 2.25 -0.09
CA PHE A 48 -9.54 3.28 0.68
C PHE A 48 -11.01 2.92 0.84
N GLY A 49 -11.70 3.66 1.72
CA GLY A 49 -13.06 3.37 2.09
C GLY A 49 -14.06 4.36 1.50
N ALA A 50 -15.02 3.84 0.73
CA ALA A 50 -16.06 4.65 0.12
C ALA A 50 -16.98 5.31 1.16
N ARG A 51 -17.03 4.76 2.37
CA ARG A 51 -17.81 5.34 3.47
C ARG A 51 -17.02 6.36 4.28
N VAL A 52 -15.71 6.42 4.08
CA VAL A 52 -14.81 7.25 4.90
C VAL A 52 -14.48 8.56 4.21
N ILE A 53 -14.29 8.51 2.89
CA ILE A 53 -13.84 9.69 2.14
C ILE A 53 -14.81 9.99 0.99
N GLY A 54 -14.91 11.29 0.67
CA GLY A 54 -15.66 11.75 -0.48
C GLY A 54 -14.87 11.60 -1.78
N ILE A 55 -15.53 11.81 -2.89
CA ILE A 55 -14.94 11.55 -4.20
C ILE A 55 -13.76 12.47 -4.52
N GLU A 56 -13.81 13.74 -4.08
CA GLU A 56 -12.70 14.66 -4.36
C GLU A 56 -11.45 14.26 -3.61
N THR A 57 -11.60 13.85 -2.35
CA THR A 57 -10.46 13.33 -1.56
C THR A 57 -9.92 12.04 -2.17
N ALA A 58 -10.81 11.16 -2.64
CA ALA A 58 -10.39 9.93 -3.30
C ALA A 58 -9.54 10.22 -4.53
N LYS A 59 -9.96 11.20 -5.34
CA LYS A 59 -9.18 11.61 -6.52
C LYS A 59 -7.80 12.12 -6.14
N MET A 60 -7.71 12.93 -5.09
CA MET A 60 -6.43 13.46 -4.62
C MET A 60 -5.52 12.34 -4.14
N ILE A 61 -6.07 11.38 -3.40
CA ILE A 61 -5.32 10.22 -2.90
C ILE A 61 -4.75 9.42 -4.08
N VAL A 62 -5.58 9.10 -5.06
CA VAL A 62 -5.18 8.34 -6.24
C VAL A 62 -4.12 9.08 -7.03
N ASP A 63 -4.31 10.39 -7.26
CA ASP A 63 -3.35 11.19 -8.03
C ASP A 63 -1.99 11.23 -7.36
N GLU A 64 -1.95 11.50 -6.05
CA GLU A 64 -0.67 11.55 -5.32
C GLU A 64 0.02 10.19 -5.31
N TRP A 65 -0.75 9.12 -5.16
CA TRP A 65 -0.19 7.77 -5.12
C TRP A 65 0.37 7.36 -6.49
N LEU A 66 -0.39 7.60 -7.57
CA LEU A 66 0.04 7.22 -8.91
C LEU A 66 1.23 8.04 -9.42
N ASN A 67 1.35 9.29 -8.99
CA ASN A 67 2.42 10.18 -9.45
C ASN A 67 3.70 10.08 -8.61
N ALA A 68 3.66 9.40 -7.48
CA ALA A 68 4.83 9.23 -6.63
C ALA A 68 5.70 8.09 -7.14
N GLU A 69 7.00 8.19 -6.89
CA GLU A 69 7.95 7.16 -7.28
C GLU A 69 8.75 6.69 -6.07
N PHE A 70 9.10 5.41 -6.05
CA PHE A 70 9.90 4.85 -4.97
C PHE A 70 11.29 5.50 -4.97
N MET A 71 11.67 6.00 -3.81
CA MET A 71 12.93 6.74 -3.67
C MET A 71 14.15 5.83 -3.51
N GLY A 72 13.96 4.57 -3.18
CA GLY A 72 15.07 3.64 -2.99
C GLY A 72 15.94 3.98 -1.79
N GLY A 73 17.24 3.82 -1.92
CA GLY A 73 18.19 4.13 -0.86
C GLY A 73 17.88 3.40 0.45
N LYS A 74 17.87 4.13 1.55
CA LYS A 74 17.56 3.55 2.87
C LYS A 74 16.15 2.94 2.94
N HIS A 75 15.23 3.42 2.12
CA HIS A 75 13.87 2.89 2.09
C HIS A 75 13.82 1.50 1.47
N GLU A 76 14.65 1.25 0.47
CA GLU A 76 14.73 -0.07 -0.16
C GLU A 76 15.13 -1.15 0.85
N ARG A 77 16.09 -0.84 1.71
CA ARG A 77 16.50 -1.78 2.77
C ARG A 77 15.32 -2.16 3.66
N ARG A 78 14.50 -1.20 4.04
CA ARG A 78 13.34 -1.45 4.89
C ARG A 78 12.27 -2.27 4.18
N VAL A 79 12.04 -1.97 2.90
CA VAL A 79 11.10 -2.75 2.10
C VAL A 79 11.59 -4.20 1.98
N ASN A 80 12.88 -4.39 1.77
CA ASN A 80 13.45 -5.74 1.68
C ASN A 80 13.27 -6.51 2.99
N MET A 81 13.34 -5.84 4.13
CA MET A 81 13.07 -6.47 5.43
C MET A 81 11.63 -6.97 5.53
N LEU A 82 10.67 -6.19 5.01
CA LEU A 82 9.28 -6.63 4.95
C LEU A 82 9.13 -7.87 4.07
N MET A 83 9.79 -7.88 2.92
CA MET A 83 9.72 -9.01 2.01
C MET A 83 10.40 -10.26 2.60
N ASP A 84 11.44 -10.07 3.42
CA ASP A 84 12.09 -11.19 4.11
C ASP A 84 11.15 -11.85 5.13
N ILE A 85 10.35 -11.05 5.83
CA ILE A 85 9.33 -11.57 6.75
C ILE A 85 8.32 -12.41 5.98
N GLU A 86 7.87 -11.92 4.84
CA GLU A 86 6.93 -12.64 3.99
C GLU A 86 7.51 -13.98 3.53
N LYS A 87 8.75 -14.01 3.10
CA LYS A 87 9.42 -15.24 2.65
C LYS A 87 9.48 -16.29 3.74
N ARG A 88 9.84 -15.88 4.97
CA ARG A 88 9.88 -16.80 6.10
C ARG A 88 8.53 -17.43 6.36
N LYS A 89 7.47 -16.62 6.30
CA LYS A 89 6.12 -17.06 6.55
C LYS A 89 5.65 -18.06 5.51
N ILE A 90 5.90 -17.75 4.24
CA ILE A 90 5.48 -18.57 3.11
C ILE A 90 6.20 -19.90 3.09
N HIS A 91 7.51 -19.91 3.39
CA HIS A 91 8.33 -21.13 3.34
C HIS A 91 8.33 -21.93 4.65
N GLY A 92 7.49 -21.53 5.60
CA GLY A 92 7.38 -22.26 6.86
C GLY A 92 8.60 -22.13 7.74
N ASP A 93 9.39 -21.09 7.58
CA ASP A 93 10.55 -20.81 8.41
C ASP A 93 10.10 -20.52 9.85
N LYS A 94 10.63 -21.28 10.79
CA LYS A 94 10.22 -21.20 12.20
C LYS A 94 11.17 -20.36 13.04
#